data_d28323f8c176a33e2d3821711c523bc3
#
_entry.id   d28323f8c176a33e2d3821711c523bc3
#
_cell.length_a   1.000
_cell.length_b   1.000
_cell.length_c   1.000
_cell.angle_alpha   90.00
_cell.angle_beta   90.00
_cell.angle_gamma   90.00
#
_symmetry.space_group_name_H-M   'P 1'
#
loop_
_entity.id
_entity.type
_entity.pdbx_description
1 polymer ?
#
loop_
_entity_poly.entity_id
_entity_poly.type
_entity_poly.pdbx_seq_one_letter_code
_entity_poly.pdbx_strand_id
1 'polypeptide(L)'
;MISWETQYELGIKSIDDQHKELVNIINKMAALLIEAKQGVDIYDEVATVINDLKKYTIYHFKYEENLFDQYSYEYKDTHKAEHDKLVNDIEELDLSSFDEDQIKHTNDLLKFLITWLFKHISGSDFLYRDLLKGNNVQ
;
A
#
# COMPACT_ATOMS: atom_id res chain seq x y z
N MET A 1 13.40 4.05 -7.08
CA MET A 1 12.37 3.00 -7.03
C MET A 1 12.59 2.07 -5.85
N ILE A 2 11.52 1.45 -5.38
CA ILE A 2 11.59 0.49 -4.28
C ILE A 2 11.83 -0.89 -4.86
N SER A 3 12.74 -1.66 -4.22
CA SER A 3 12.92 -3.07 -4.54
C SER A 3 12.28 -3.93 -3.46
N TRP A 4 11.61 -5.01 -3.87
CA TRP A 4 11.11 -5.98 -2.92
C TRP A 4 12.29 -6.78 -2.36
N GLU A 5 12.34 -6.91 -1.03
CA GLU A 5 13.40 -7.63 -0.35
C GLU A 5 12.82 -8.80 0.45
N THR A 6 13.60 -9.86 0.60
CA THR A 6 13.16 -11.08 1.31
C THR A 6 12.79 -10.82 2.77
N GLN A 7 13.34 -9.76 3.38
CA GLN A 7 13.00 -9.40 4.76
C GLN A 7 11.52 -8.99 4.93
N TYR A 8 10.83 -8.63 3.85
CA TYR A 8 9.41 -8.28 3.87
C TYR A 8 8.50 -9.48 3.62
N GLU A 9 9.05 -10.63 3.27
CA GLU A 9 8.25 -11.82 2.99
C GLU A 9 7.71 -12.44 4.28
N LEU A 10 6.40 -12.72 4.30
CA LEU A 10 5.76 -13.45 5.38
C LEU A 10 5.89 -14.96 5.20
N GLY A 11 6.15 -15.41 3.98
CA GLY A 11 6.11 -16.82 3.63
C GLY A 11 4.69 -17.31 3.33
N ILE A 12 3.77 -16.39 3.09
CA ILE A 12 2.39 -16.66 2.65
C ILE A 12 2.28 -16.10 1.25
N LYS A 13 2.35 -16.98 0.24
CA LYS A 13 2.50 -16.57 -1.16
C LYS A 13 1.43 -15.58 -1.61
N SER A 14 0.17 -15.82 -1.27
CA SER A 14 -0.93 -14.96 -1.70
C SER A 14 -0.77 -13.52 -1.17
N ILE A 15 -0.36 -13.39 0.09
CA ILE A 15 -0.17 -12.08 0.72
C ILE A 15 1.11 -11.42 0.20
N ASP A 16 2.20 -12.18 0.09
CA ASP A 16 3.46 -11.66 -0.45
C ASP A 16 3.28 -11.16 -1.88
N ASP A 17 2.54 -11.87 -2.72
CA ASP A 17 2.24 -11.44 -4.08
C ASP A 17 1.44 -10.14 -4.10
N GLN A 18 0.49 -9.98 -3.19
CA GLN A 18 -0.30 -8.76 -3.07
C GLN A 18 0.56 -7.58 -2.58
N HIS A 19 1.47 -7.81 -1.65
CA HIS A 19 2.41 -6.78 -1.20
C HIS A 19 3.33 -6.34 -2.35
N LYS A 20 3.80 -7.29 -3.16
CA LYS A 20 4.62 -6.98 -4.34
C LYS A 20 3.85 -6.13 -5.34
N GLU A 21 2.56 -6.40 -5.52
CA GLU A 21 1.73 -5.57 -6.41
C GLU A 21 1.55 -4.15 -5.87
N LEU A 22 1.40 -3.97 -4.56
CA LEU A 22 1.38 -2.64 -3.95
C LEU A 22 2.69 -1.89 -4.23
N VAL A 23 3.83 -2.56 -4.10
CA VAL A 23 5.14 -1.98 -4.44
C VAL A 23 5.19 -1.59 -5.92
N ASN A 24 4.65 -2.42 -6.81
CA ASN A 24 4.60 -2.10 -8.25
C ASN A 24 3.79 -0.84 -8.52
N ILE A 25 2.65 -0.68 -7.87
CA ILE A 25 1.81 0.52 -8.02
C ILE A 25 2.54 1.76 -7.51
N ILE A 26 3.19 1.65 -6.35
CA ILE A 26 3.99 2.75 -5.79
C ILE A 26 5.15 3.11 -6.73
N ASN A 27 5.78 2.12 -7.34
CA ASN A 27 6.86 2.35 -8.31
C ASN A 27 6.39 3.05 -9.58
N LYS A 28 5.15 2.85 -10.00
CA LYS A 28 4.56 3.64 -11.11
C LYS A 28 4.52 5.12 -10.74
N MET A 29 4.16 5.44 -9.50
CA MET A 29 4.17 6.82 -9.02
C MET A 29 5.59 7.39 -8.98
N ALA A 30 6.58 6.60 -8.56
CA ALA A 30 7.98 7.02 -8.57
C ALA A 30 8.47 7.34 -9.98
N ALA A 31 8.06 6.55 -10.98
CA ALA A 31 8.40 6.81 -12.38
C ALA A 31 7.76 8.11 -12.88
N LEU A 32 6.53 8.39 -12.48
CA LEU A 32 5.86 9.66 -12.83
C LEU A 32 6.57 10.86 -12.21
N LEU A 33 7.08 10.72 -10.99
CA LEU A 33 7.87 11.79 -10.37
C LEU A 33 9.10 12.14 -11.19
N ILE A 34 9.79 11.13 -11.74
CA ILE A 34 10.93 11.34 -12.62
C ILE A 34 10.52 12.14 -13.86
N GLU A 35 9.40 11.78 -14.49
CA GLU A 35 8.85 12.50 -15.64
C GLU A 35 8.51 13.95 -15.30
N ALA A 36 7.90 14.19 -14.14
CA ALA A 36 7.56 15.53 -13.68
C ALA A 36 8.79 16.41 -13.52
N LYS A 37 9.90 15.84 -13.02
CA LYS A 37 11.19 16.56 -12.90
C LYS A 37 11.78 16.92 -14.24
N GLN A 38 11.37 16.26 -15.32
CA GLN A 38 11.76 16.56 -16.70
C GLN A 38 10.79 17.52 -17.38
N GLY A 39 9.82 18.05 -16.65
CA GLY A 39 8.86 19.02 -17.16
C GLY A 39 7.59 18.44 -17.76
N VAL A 40 7.36 17.14 -17.60
CA VAL A 40 6.13 16.48 -18.09
C VAL A 40 4.98 16.76 -17.13
N ASP A 41 3.81 17.09 -17.67
CA ASP A 41 2.57 17.21 -16.91
C ASP A 41 2.05 15.79 -16.61
N ILE A 42 1.99 15.42 -15.33
CA ILE A 42 1.62 14.08 -14.87
C ILE A 42 0.29 14.04 -14.13
N TYR A 43 -0.50 15.13 -14.18
CA TYR A 43 -1.72 15.23 -13.36
C TYR A 43 -2.68 14.05 -13.57
N ASP A 44 -3.03 13.78 -14.84
CA ASP A 44 -3.98 12.71 -15.15
C ASP A 44 -3.44 11.33 -14.80
N GLU A 45 -2.15 11.10 -15.03
CA GLU A 45 -1.48 9.85 -14.74
C GLU A 45 -1.39 9.60 -13.23
N VAL A 46 -1.09 10.63 -12.44
CA VAL A 46 -1.07 10.53 -10.98
C VAL A 46 -2.45 10.22 -10.45
N ALA A 47 -3.48 10.89 -10.96
CA ALA A 47 -4.86 10.61 -10.56
C ALA A 47 -5.25 9.15 -10.84
N THR A 48 -4.83 8.62 -11.98
CA THR A 48 -5.06 7.21 -12.34
C THR A 48 -4.36 6.27 -11.39
N VAL A 49 -3.08 6.51 -11.09
CA VAL A 49 -2.30 5.66 -10.17
C VAL A 49 -2.89 5.70 -8.76
N ILE A 50 -3.31 6.86 -8.28
CA ILE A 50 -3.95 6.99 -6.95
C ILE A 50 -5.24 6.17 -6.91
N ASN A 51 -6.06 6.22 -7.96
CA ASN A 51 -7.29 5.43 -8.03
C ASN A 51 -7.01 3.93 -8.06
N ASP A 52 -6.00 3.50 -8.82
CA ASP A 52 -5.59 2.09 -8.88
C ASP A 52 -5.06 1.64 -7.52
N LEU A 53 -4.26 2.47 -6.86
CA LEU A 53 -3.74 2.20 -5.52
C LEU A 53 -4.89 2.01 -4.53
N LYS A 54 -5.87 2.90 -4.53
CA LYS A 54 -7.02 2.82 -3.63
C LYS A 54 -7.79 1.52 -3.84
N LYS A 55 -8.09 1.18 -5.08
CA LYS A 55 -8.84 -0.04 -5.40
C LYS A 55 -8.10 -1.29 -4.97
N TYR A 56 -6.80 -1.36 -5.27
CA TYR A 56 -5.99 -2.52 -4.91
C TYR A 56 -5.79 -2.63 -3.40
N THR A 57 -5.59 -1.51 -2.72
CA THR A 57 -5.46 -1.46 -1.28
C THR A 57 -6.72 -1.99 -0.59
N ILE A 58 -7.90 -1.59 -1.04
CA ILE A 58 -9.17 -2.08 -0.51
C ILE A 58 -9.30 -3.59 -0.73
N TYR A 59 -8.97 -4.07 -1.93
CA TYR A 59 -8.99 -5.51 -2.24
C TYR A 59 -8.07 -6.30 -1.31
N HIS A 60 -6.81 -5.85 -1.17
CA HIS A 60 -5.81 -6.50 -0.34
C HIS A 60 -6.23 -6.52 1.14
N PHE A 61 -6.71 -5.39 1.66
CA PHE A 61 -7.12 -5.31 3.06
C PHE A 61 -8.33 -6.21 3.35
N LYS A 62 -9.29 -6.28 2.45
CA LYS A 62 -10.41 -7.21 2.59
C LYS A 62 -9.95 -8.66 2.58
N TYR A 63 -8.99 -8.99 1.75
CA TYR A 63 -8.42 -10.32 1.71
C TYR A 63 -7.83 -10.71 3.08
N GLU A 64 -7.02 -9.83 3.67
CA GLU A 64 -6.45 -10.06 4.99
C GLU A 64 -7.53 -10.13 6.07
N GLU A 65 -8.48 -9.19 6.08
CA GLU A 65 -9.54 -9.12 7.08
C GLU A 65 -10.44 -10.35 7.05
N ASN A 66 -10.71 -10.91 5.88
CA ASN A 66 -11.45 -12.16 5.76
C ASN A 66 -10.70 -13.32 6.42
N LEU A 67 -9.37 -13.36 6.26
CA LEU A 67 -8.54 -14.36 6.95
C LEU A 67 -8.55 -14.16 8.46
N PHE A 68 -8.52 -12.91 8.92
CA PHE A 68 -8.58 -12.61 10.36
C PHE A 68 -9.90 -13.10 10.97
N ASP A 69 -11.00 -12.92 10.27
CA ASP A 69 -12.32 -13.43 10.73
C ASP A 69 -12.35 -14.96 10.70
N GLN A 70 -11.84 -15.57 9.64
CA GLN A 70 -11.84 -17.02 9.47
C GLN A 70 -11.03 -17.74 10.56
N TYR A 71 -9.89 -17.16 10.97
CA TYR A 71 -8.98 -17.77 11.92
C TYR A 71 -9.01 -17.10 13.31
N SER A 72 -9.99 -16.24 13.56
CA SER A 72 -10.19 -15.57 14.86
C SER A 72 -8.94 -14.84 15.36
N TYR A 73 -8.35 -14.02 14.49
CA TYR A 73 -7.15 -13.27 14.82
C TYR A 73 -7.41 -12.30 15.99
N GLU A 74 -6.59 -12.39 17.03
CA GLU A 74 -6.76 -11.65 18.27
C GLU A 74 -6.73 -10.12 18.07
N TYR A 75 -5.86 -9.64 17.19
CA TYR A 75 -5.65 -8.21 16.96
C TYR A 75 -6.35 -7.69 15.69
N LYS A 76 -7.39 -8.38 15.23
CA LYS A 76 -8.07 -8.01 13.98
C LYS A 76 -8.65 -6.59 14.00
N ASP A 77 -9.19 -6.15 15.12
CA ASP A 77 -9.83 -4.83 15.20
C ASP A 77 -8.78 -3.70 15.11
N THR A 78 -7.66 -3.85 15.80
CA THR A 78 -6.54 -2.90 15.72
C THR A 78 -5.95 -2.85 14.30
N HIS A 79 -5.76 -4.01 13.69
CA HIS A 79 -5.21 -4.13 12.34
C HIS A 79 -6.16 -3.49 11.32
N LYS A 80 -7.47 -3.77 11.44
CA LYS A 80 -8.48 -3.15 10.58
C LYS A 80 -8.52 -1.64 10.73
N ALA A 81 -8.34 -1.12 11.94
CA ALA A 81 -8.30 0.32 12.17
C ALA A 81 -7.13 0.98 11.42
N GLU A 82 -5.97 0.33 11.35
CA GLU A 82 -4.83 0.82 10.57
C GLU A 82 -5.17 0.84 9.07
N HIS A 83 -5.83 -0.20 8.57
CA HIS A 83 -6.28 -0.27 7.18
C HIS A 83 -7.27 0.85 6.85
N ASP A 84 -8.28 1.04 7.70
CA ASP A 84 -9.31 2.04 7.49
C ASP A 84 -8.72 3.45 7.48
N LYS A 85 -7.73 3.71 8.33
CA LYS A 85 -7.05 5.00 8.38
C LYS A 85 -6.31 5.28 7.07
N LEU A 86 -5.58 4.30 6.53
CA LEU A 86 -4.86 4.51 5.27
C LEU A 86 -5.83 4.77 4.11
N VAL A 87 -6.90 3.98 4.00
CA VAL A 87 -7.90 4.17 2.94
C VAL A 87 -8.52 5.55 3.05
N ASN A 88 -8.85 6.00 4.26
CA ASN A 88 -9.40 7.31 4.50
C ASN A 88 -8.40 8.43 4.12
N ASP A 89 -7.13 8.27 4.48
CA ASP A 89 -6.09 9.23 4.12
C ASP A 89 -5.95 9.37 2.60
N ILE A 90 -6.05 8.24 1.87
CA ILE A 90 -6.02 8.26 0.40
C ILE A 90 -7.27 8.94 -0.16
N GLU A 91 -8.44 8.66 0.39
CA GLU A 91 -9.71 9.26 -0.06
C GLU A 91 -9.75 10.76 0.16
N GLU A 92 -9.09 11.27 1.19
CA GLU A 92 -9.05 12.68 1.52
C GLU A 92 -8.00 13.48 0.75
N LEU A 93 -7.22 12.84 -0.13
CA LEU A 93 -6.24 13.55 -0.94
C LEU A 93 -6.93 14.59 -1.83
N ASP A 94 -6.43 15.82 -1.77
CA ASP A 94 -6.90 16.90 -2.64
C ASP A 94 -6.09 16.89 -3.95
N LEU A 95 -6.65 16.27 -4.99
CA LEU A 95 -5.98 16.16 -6.29
C LEU A 95 -5.76 17.51 -6.96
N SER A 96 -6.57 18.52 -6.65
CA SER A 96 -6.37 19.86 -7.23
C SER A 96 -5.06 20.48 -6.77
N SER A 97 -4.61 20.18 -5.54
CA SER A 97 -3.34 20.68 -5.03
C SER A 97 -2.14 20.09 -5.77
N PHE A 98 -2.27 18.87 -6.33
CA PHE A 98 -1.21 18.26 -7.13
C PHE A 98 -0.89 19.06 -8.38
N ASP A 99 -1.91 19.68 -9.00
CA ASP A 99 -1.70 20.48 -10.19
C ASP A 99 -0.91 21.78 -9.92
N GLU A 100 -0.98 22.30 -8.71
CA GLU A 100 -0.23 23.49 -8.32
C GLU A 100 1.28 23.25 -8.21
N ASP A 101 1.68 22.07 -7.70
CA ASP A 101 3.08 21.66 -7.59
C ASP A 101 3.15 20.13 -7.64
N GLN A 102 3.17 19.60 -8.85
CA GLN A 102 3.14 18.14 -9.07
C GLN A 102 4.36 17.43 -8.50
N ILE A 103 5.53 18.05 -8.58
CA ILE A 103 6.78 17.46 -8.05
C ILE A 103 6.68 17.31 -6.54
N LYS A 104 6.34 18.40 -5.85
CA LYS A 104 6.27 18.40 -4.39
C LYS A 104 5.22 17.43 -3.86
N HIS A 105 3.99 17.52 -4.36
CA HIS A 105 2.89 16.70 -3.85
C HIS A 105 3.06 15.22 -4.18
N THR A 106 3.58 14.90 -5.36
CA THR A 106 3.87 13.51 -5.73
C THR A 106 4.99 12.93 -4.87
N ASN A 107 6.03 13.72 -4.61
CA ASN A 107 7.14 13.30 -3.76
C ASN A 107 6.68 13.08 -2.30
N ASP A 108 5.85 13.97 -1.76
CA ASP A 108 5.33 13.83 -0.41
C ASP A 108 4.45 12.59 -0.26
N LEU A 109 3.57 12.36 -1.23
CA LEU A 109 2.71 11.18 -1.24
C LEU A 109 3.55 9.90 -1.35
N LEU A 110 4.55 9.88 -2.22
CA LEU A 110 5.42 8.74 -2.40
C LEU A 110 6.13 8.38 -1.10
N LYS A 111 6.70 9.35 -0.40
CA LYS A 111 7.36 9.13 0.90
C LYS A 111 6.39 8.59 1.95
N PHE A 112 5.18 9.14 2.01
CA PHE A 112 4.15 8.69 2.92
C PHE A 112 3.79 7.22 2.68
N LEU A 113 3.55 6.85 1.42
CA LEU A 113 3.16 5.48 1.05
C LEU A 113 4.26 4.47 1.33
N ILE A 114 5.52 4.80 0.99
CA ILE A 114 6.66 3.92 1.25
C ILE A 114 6.82 3.68 2.74
N THR A 115 6.80 4.72 3.53
CA THR A 115 6.97 4.63 4.98
C THR A 115 5.84 3.82 5.60
N TRP A 116 4.59 4.10 5.19
CA TRP A 116 3.43 3.40 5.72
C TRP A 116 3.49 1.91 5.40
N LEU A 117 3.75 1.58 4.12
CA LEU A 117 3.70 0.19 3.65
C LEU A 117 4.71 -0.68 4.39
N PHE A 118 5.97 -0.27 4.44
CA PHE A 118 7.00 -1.11 5.06
C PHE A 118 6.90 -1.17 6.57
N LYS A 119 6.46 -0.09 7.21
CA LYS A 119 6.19 -0.10 8.65
C LYS A 119 5.03 -1.04 8.98
N HIS A 120 3.96 -1.02 8.17
CA HIS A 120 2.79 -1.88 8.36
C HIS A 120 3.14 -3.35 8.15
N ILE A 121 3.86 -3.69 7.07
CA ILE A 121 4.28 -5.07 6.81
C ILE A 121 5.18 -5.59 7.92
N SER A 122 6.25 -4.87 8.26
CA SER A 122 7.24 -5.30 9.24
C SER A 122 6.70 -5.37 10.66
N GLY A 123 5.69 -4.58 10.97
CA GLY A 123 5.05 -4.55 12.28
C GLY A 123 3.78 -5.37 12.31
N SER A 124 2.70 -4.77 11.81
CA SER A 124 1.35 -5.33 11.96
C SER A 124 1.14 -6.64 11.21
N ASP A 125 1.64 -6.75 9.97
CA ASP A 125 1.44 -7.97 9.18
C ASP A 125 2.26 -9.13 9.75
N PHE A 126 3.45 -8.89 10.24
CA PHE A 126 4.25 -9.95 10.85
C PHE A 126 3.62 -10.51 12.12
N LEU A 127 2.75 -9.76 12.80
CA LEU A 127 2.05 -10.26 13.99
C LEU A 127 1.09 -11.42 13.68
N TYR A 128 0.46 -11.43 12.49
CA TYR A 128 -0.47 -12.52 12.13
C TYR A 128 0.21 -13.68 11.40
N ARG A 129 1.46 -13.53 11.02
CA ARG A 129 2.16 -14.50 10.16
C ARG A 129 2.08 -15.92 10.68
N ASP A 130 2.44 -16.13 11.95
CA ASP A 130 2.50 -17.47 12.50
C ASP A 130 1.12 -18.12 12.64
N LEU A 131 0.09 -17.33 12.94
CA LEU A 131 -1.28 -17.81 12.99
C LEU A 131 -1.71 -18.37 11.62
N LEU A 132 -1.51 -17.61 10.55
CA LEU A 132 -1.94 -18.01 9.22
C LEU A 132 -1.08 -19.16 8.68
N LYS A 133 0.23 -19.13 8.89
CA LYS A 133 1.11 -20.25 8.47
C LYS A 133 0.77 -21.52 9.23
N GLY A 134 0.46 -21.43 10.51
CA GLY A 134 0.04 -22.55 11.34
C GLY A 134 -1.28 -23.18 10.88
N ASN A 135 -2.11 -22.43 10.16
CA ASN A 135 -3.36 -22.90 9.57
C ASN A 135 -3.21 -23.24 8.08
N ASN A 136 -1.98 -23.35 7.59
CA ASN A 136 -1.66 -23.72 6.21
C ASN A 136 -2.18 -22.74 5.15
N VAL A 137 -2.31 -21.49 5.49
CA VAL A 137 -2.65 -20.43 4.53
C VAL A 137 -1.45 -20.20 3.61
N GLN A 138 -1.71 -20.16 2.30
CA GLN A 138 -0.68 -19.98 1.28
C GLN A 138 -0.96 -18.78 0.37
#